data_951b74bf5aa8bf59d7daa981a9cd049d
#
_entry.id   951b74bf5aa8bf59d7daa981a9cd049d
#
_cell.length_a   1.000
_cell.length_b   1.000
_cell.length_c   1.000
_cell.angle_alpha   90.00
_cell.angle_beta   90.00
_cell.angle_gamma   90.00
#
_symmetry.space_group_name_H-M   'P 1'
#
loop_
_entity.id
_entity.type
_entity.pdbx_description
1 polymer ?
#
loop_
_entity_poly.entity_id
_entity_poly.type
_entity_poly.pdbx_seq_one_letter_code
_entity_poly.pdbx_strand_id
1 'polypeptide(L)'
;MKKYHLLIVLILLVSVVIGQVPLSDMIEVKGGTFSMGNSSFSRESPTRNVTLSTFYMSKHAVTNVQFAEFLNIYGSQTVKEGEFAGKLLFREDSWGVENNNGTWQAAAGFEQFPAIKVTWYGAEAYCKWAGGRLPTEAEWEYAAKGGINKNTYVYSGSSTASLVAWFYDNSGHTNKQVGTKTANSIGLFDMSGNVYEWCSDWFGRYGDNLSPSADPTGPTSGVSKVIRGGYRSNGASDLHLTHRESISPDESYNFTGFRLVRNVLTPANQIDVIENLLFPNPAKEYVTIHTADEIKNLKIINPEGKLVFDNNVINNFFSVAGFPNGIYLVRILNNSDKAFVQKLLIDR
;
A
#
# COMPACT_ATOMS: atom_id res chain seq x y z
N MET A 1 -27.50 -30.98 44.02
CA MET A 1 -26.39 -30.11 43.56
C MET A 1 -26.22 -30.32 42.05
N LYS A 2 -26.74 -29.40 41.24
CA LYS A 2 -26.59 -29.44 39.76
C LYS A 2 -25.32 -28.70 39.38
N LYS A 3 -24.34 -29.42 38.79
CA LYS A 3 -23.11 -28.84 38.26
C LYS A 3 -23.44 -28.19 36.91
N TYR A 4 -23.36 -26.87 36.82
CA TYR A 4 -23.38 -26.14 35.56
C TYR A 4 -21.98 -26.16 34.96
N HIS A 5 -21.82 -26.85 33.85
CA HIS A 5 -20.61 -26.77 33.03
C HIS A 5 -20.69 -25.45 32.22
N LEU A 6 -19.85 -24.52 32.59
CA LEU A 6 -19.66 -23.27 31.86
C LEU A 6 -18.82 -23.58 30.61
N LEU A 7 -19.48 -23.63 29.45
CA LEU A 7 -18.82 -23.77 28.18
C LEU A 7 -18.26 -22.40 27.80
N ILE A 8 -16.97 -22.18 28.02
CA ILE A 8 -16.27 -20.98 27.55
C ILE A 8 -16.07 -21.15 26.06
N VAL A 9 -16.96 -20.52 25.27
CA VAL A 9 -16.75 -20.36 23.82
C VAL A 9 -15.75 -19.24 23.64
N LEU A 10 -14.49 -19.61 23.39
CA LEU A 10 -13.44 -18.68 23.00
C LEU A 10 -13.72 -18.21 21.56
N ILE A 11 -14.48 -17.13 21.42
CA ILE A 11 -14.65 -16.46 20.11
C ILE A 11 -13.36 -15.70 19.84
N LEU A 12 -12.48 -16.29 19.06
CA LEU A 12 -11.39 -15.56 18.39
C LEU A 12 -12.03 -14.56 17.41
N LEU A 13 -12.31 -13.37 17.88
CA LEU A 13 -12.61 -12.23 17.03
C LEU A 13 -11.31 -11.81 16.34
N VAL A 14 -10.96 -12.49 15.24
CA VAL A 14 -10.06 -11.93 14.27
C VAL A 14 -10.78 -10.70 13.72
N SER A 15 -10.39 -9.51 14.16
CA SER A 15 -10.80 -8.27 13.51
C SER A 15 -10.18 -8.29 12.13
N VAL A 16 -10.92 -8.83 11.15
CA VAL A 16 -10.63 -8.62 9.74
C VAL A 16 -10.73 -7.12 9.53
N VAL A 17 -9.60 -6.43 9.46
CA VAL A 17 -9.54 -5.08 8.93
C VAL A 17 -9.83 -5.24 7.45
N ILE A 18 -11.09 -5.03 7.08
CA ILE A 18 -11.57 -5.15 5.71
C ILE A 18 -10.72 -4.23 4.84
N GLY A 19 -10.06 -4.79 3.83
CA GLY A 19 -9.25 -4.06 2.85
C GLY A 19 -7.73 -4.14 3.01
N GLN A 20 -7.19 -4.69 4.09
CA GLN A 20 -5.73 -4.82 4.18
C GLN A 20 -5.24 -6.07 3.45
N VAL A 21 -4.32 -5.87 2.48
CA VAL A 21 -3.53 -6.99 1.93
C VAL A 21 -2.79 -7.67 3.08
N PRO A 22 -2.95 -9.00 3.28
CA PRO A 22 -2.27 -9.69 4.36
C PRO A 22 -0.74 -9.54 4.26
N LEU A 23 -0.04 -9.42 5.38
CA LEU A 23 1.43 -9.40 5.38
C LEU A 23 2.05 -10.67 4.77
N SER A 24 1.34 -11.80 4.79
CA SER A 24 1.74 -13.04 4.10
C SER A 24 1.90 -12.87 2.59
N ASP A 25 1.24 -11.89 2.00
CA ASP A 25 1.30 -11.59 0.56
C ASP A 25 2.27 -10.44 0.24
N MET A 26 3.04 -10.02 1.23
CA MET A 26 4.07 -9.00 1.09
C MET A 26 5.46 -9.60 1.36
N ILE A 27 6.44 -9.05 0.68
CA ILE A 27 7.87 -9.38 0.86
C ILE A 27 8.54 -8.29 1.65
N GLU A 28 9.27 -8.65 2.70
CA GLU A 28 10.19 -7.74 3.37
C GLU A 28 11.39 -7.43 2.46
N VAL A 29 11.53 -6.19 2.07
CA VAL A 29 12.68 -5.68 1.33
C VAL A 29 13.61 -5.00 2.32
N LYS A 30 14.66 -5.70 2.75
CA LYS A 30 15.64 -5.16 3.71
C LYS A 30 16.32 -3.93 3.14
N GLY A 31 16.39 -2.88 3.93
CA GLY A 31 17.05 -1.62 3.56
C GLY A 31 18.54 -1.81 3.24
N GLY A 32 19.09 -0.84 2.54
CA GLY A 32 20.49 -0.86 2.14
C GLY A 32 20.81 0.19 1.08
N THR A 33 22.08 0.25 0.68
CA THR A 33 22.55 1.22 -0.32
C THR A 33 22.80 0.52 -1.66
N PHE A 34 22.33 1.15 -2.75
CA PHE A 34 22.53 0.66 -4.11
C PHE A 34 22.82 1.81 -5.08
N SER A 35 23.35 1.46 -6.25
CA SER A 35 23.49 2.40 -7.36
C SER A 35 22.20 2.37 -8.19
N MET A 36 21.45 3.47 -8.17
CA MET A 36 20.24 3.70 -8.92
C MET A 36 20.57 4.27 -10.31
N GLY A 37 19.85 3.81 -11.33
CA GLY A 37 19.99 4.29 -12.69
C GLY A 37 21.04 3.55 -13.52
N ASN A 38 21.30 4.08 -14.73
CA ASN A 38 22.23 3.53 -15.71
C ASN A 38 22.78 4.65 -16.62
N SER A 39 24.10 4.86 -16.61
CA SER A 39 24.74 5.93 -17.39
C SER A 39 24.71 5.71 -18.90
N SER A 40 24.35 4.50 -19.37
CA SER A 40 24.23 4.20 -20.79
C SER A 40 22.97 4.77 -21.44
N PHE A 41 21.98 5.18 -20.64
CA PHE A 41 20.69 5.69 -21.11
C PHE A 41 20.41 7.08 -20.53
N SER A 42 20.13 8.04 -21.40
CA SER A 42 19.95 9.46 -20.99
C SER A 42 18.85 9.71 -19.99
N ARG A 43 17.75 8.94 -20.05
CA ARG A 43 16.62 9.06 -19.11
C ARG A 43 16.92 8.44 -17.72
N GLU A 44 17.92 7.59 -17.63
CA GLU A 44 18.32 6.82 -16.46
C GLU A 44 19.61 7.35 -15.83
N SER A 45 20.19 8.40 -16.40
CA SER A 45 21.45 9.02 -16.05
C SER A 45 21.25 10.33 -15.26
N PRO A 46 22.23 10.71 -14.42
CA PRO A 46 23.40 9.95 -14.00
C PRO A 46 23.04 8.85 -12.98
N THR A 47 23.91 7.84 -12.85
CA THR A 47 23.80 6.91 -11.73
C THR A 47 24.06 7.63 -10.40
N ARG A 48 23.32 7.25 -9.35
CA ARG A 48 23.53 7.81 -8.01
C ARG A 48 23.39 6.75 -6.93
N ASN A 49 24.13 6.89 -5.83
CA ASN A 49 23.96 6.04 -4.68
C ASN A 49 22.73 6.49 -3.88
N VAL A 50 21.85 5.52 -3.61
CA VAL A 50 20.62 5.70 -2.82
C VAL A 50 20.65 4.72 -1.67
N THR A 51 20.30 5.20 -0.48
CA THR A 51 20.09 4.38 0.72
C THR A 51 18.61 4.32 1.04
N LEU A 52 18.08 3.12 1.22
CA LEU A 52 16.67 2.90 1.54
C LEU A 52 16.51 2.25 2.91
N SER A 53 15.51 2.68 3.64
CA SER A 53 14.99 2.00 4.82
C SER A 53 14.33 0.68 4.43
N THR A 54 14.16 -0.24 5.39
CA THR A 54 13.39 -1.49 5.17
C THR A 54 11.91 -1.16 4.94
N PHE A 55 11.29 -1.86 3.98
CA PHE A 55 9.87 -1.73 3.66
C PHE A 55 9.28 -3.10 3.26
N TYR A 56 7.96 -3.18 3.19
CA TYR A 56 7.25 -4.33 2.64
C TYR A 56 6.69 -3.98 1.27
N MET A 57 6.78 -4.89 0.31
CA MET A 57 6.24 -4.75 -1.04
C MET A 57 5.37 -5.95 -1.40
N SER A 58 4.20 -5.74 -2.02
CA SER A 58 3.35 -6.84 -2.47
C SER A 58 4.07 -7.71 -3.49
N LYS A 59 3.88 -9.04 -3.38
CA LYS A 59 4.55 -10.05 -4.24
C LYS A 59 4.31 -9.79 -5.73
N HIS A 60 3.12 -9.33 -6.07
CA HIS A 60 2.67 -9.07 -7.44
C HIS A 60 2.04 -7.68 -7.55
N ALA A 61 1.75 -7.26 -8.78
CA ALA A 61 0.84 -6.15 -9.04
C ALA A 61 -0.55 -6.45 -8.44
N VAL A 62 -1.28 -5.40 -8.04
CA VAL A 62 -2.66 -5.51 -7.57
C VAL A 62 -3.52 -6.15 -8.66
N THR A 63 -4.34 -7.14 -8.29
CA THR A 63 -5.18 -7.89 -9.22
C THR A 63 -6.55 -7.24 -9.44
N ASN A 64 -7.24 -7.65 -10.50
CA ASN A 64 -8.60 -7.17 -10.80
C ASN A 64 -9.57 -7.47 -9.66
N VAL A 65 -9.51 -8.65 -9.04
CA VAL A 65 -10.39 -9.00 -7.91
C VAL A 65 -10.14 -8.10 -6.71
N GLN A 66 -8.88 -7.81 -6.39
CA GLN A 66 -8.51 -6.92 -5.29
C GLN A 66 -8.98 -5.48 -5.54
N PHE A 67 -8.84 -5.01 -6.79
CA PHE A 67 -9.27 -3.65 -7.14
C PHE A 67 -10.81 -3.52 -7.18
N ALA A 68 -11.52 -4.56 -7.63
CA ALA A 68 -12.99 -4.61 -7.58
C ALA A 68 -13.51 -4.59 -6.14
N GLU A 69 -12.89 -5.34 -5.22
CA GLU A 69 -13.19 -5.29 -3.79
C GLU A 69 -13.04 -3.87 -3.22
N PHE A 70 -11.92 -3.22 -3.53
CA PHE A 70 -11.70 -1.83 -3.15
C PHE A 70 -12.83 -0.92 -3.64
N LEU A 71 -13.19 -0.99 -4.91
CA LEU A 71 -14.23 -0.13 -5.49
C LEU A 71 -15.59 -0.31 -4.81
N ASN A 72 -15.97 -1.54 -4.48
CA ASN A 72 -17.22 -1.85 -3.78
C ASN A 72 -17.25 -1.24 -2.38
N ILE A 73 -16.14 -1.32 -1.64
CA ILE A 73 -16.03 -0.77 -0.28
C ILE A 73 -15.85 0.75 -0.32
N TYR A 74 -15.01 1.23 -1.22
CA TYR A 74 -14.75 2.66 -1.40
C TYR A 74 -16.00 3.40 -1.88
N GLY A 75 -16.85 2.77 -2.71
CA GLY A 75 -18.16 3.27 -3.12
C GLY A 75 -18.11 4.55 -3.96
N SER A 76 -17.05 4.74 -4.78
CA SER A 76 -16.89 5.87 -5.70
C SER A 76 -15.93 5.50 -6.84
N GLN A 77 -16.14 6.09 -8.02
CA GLN A 77 -15.21 6.02 -9.16
C GLN A 77 -14.23 7.20 -9.18
N THR A 78 -14.36 8.12 -8.24
CA THR A 78 -13.47 9.28 -8.08
C THR A 78 -12.95 9.35 -6.66
N VAL A 79 -11.82 10.00 -6.46
CA VAL A 79 -11.26 10.29 -5.14
C VAL A 79 -12.27 11.10 -4.33
N LYS A 80 -12.62 10.64 -3.14
CA LYS A 80 -13.70 11.24 -2.32
C LYS A 80 -13.29 12.52 -1.62
N GLU A 81 -12.06 12.61 -1.16
CA GLU A 81 -11.60 13.71 -0.30
C GLU A 81 -10.09 13.98 -0.45
N GLY A 82 -9.61 15.07 0.13
CA GLY A 82 -8.21 15.47 0.11
C GLY A 82 -7.82 16.23 -1.16
N GLU A 83 -6.52 16.36 -1.37
CA GLU A 83 -5.92 17.14 -2.45
C GLU A 83 -6.41 16.72 -3.84
N PHE A 84 -6.69 15.44 -4.04
CA PHE A 84 -7.07 14.86 -5.32
C PHE A 84 -8.57 14.60 -5.45
N ALA A 85 -9.42 15.19 -4.60
CA ALA A 85 -10.86 15.01 -4.64
C ALA A 85 -11.43 15.27 -6.05
N GLY A 86 -12.31 14.36 -6.51
CA GLY A 86 -12.91 14.42 -7.84
C GLY A 86 -12.08 13.80 -8.97
N LYS A 87 -10.81 13.46 -8.75
CA LYS A 87 -9.98 12.78 -9.74
C LYS A 87 -10.49 11.37 -10.00
N LEU A 88 -10.54 10.96 -11.27
CA LEU A 88 -10.98 9.63 -11.69
C LEU A 88 -10.02 8.56 -11.15
N LEU A 89 -10.56 7.45 -10.63
CA LEU A 89 -9.76 6.33 -10.13
C LEU A 89 -9.30 5.40 -11.27
N PHE A 90 -10.19 5.10 -12.22
CA PHE A 90 -9.94 4.15 -13.30
C PHE A 90 -10.95 4.33 -14.44
N ARG A 91 -10.73 3.61 -15.56
CA ARG A 91 -11.70 3.42 -16.64
C ARG A 91 -12.03 1.94 -16.77
N GLU A 92 -13.29 1.64 -17.00
CA GLU A 92 -13.74 0.26 -17.22
C GLU A 92 -13.03 -0.39 -18.42
N ASP A 93 -12.79 -1.68 -18.32
CA ASP A 93 -12.19 -2.50 -19.39
C ASP A 93 -12.69 -3.95 -19.29
N SER A 94 -12.99 -4.55 -20.44
CA SER A 94 -13.42 -5.95 -20.52
C SER A 94 -12.35 -6.98 -20.10
N TRP A 95 -11.12 -6.55 -19.89
CA TRP A 95 -10.00 -7.36 -19.38
C TRP A 95 -9.60 -6.97 -17.95
N GLY A 96 -10.35 -6.08 -17.34
CA GLY A 96 -10.07 -5.50 -16.04
C GLY A 96 -11.24 -5.67 -15.07
N VAL A 97 -11.77 -4.54 -14.64
CA VAL A 97 -12.89 -4.45 -13.71
C VAL A 97 -14.09 -3.87 -14.43
N GLU A 98 -15.24 -4.50 -14.26
CA GLU A 98 -16.52 -4.12 -14.85
C GLU A 98 -17.59 -3.93 -13.79
N ASN A 99 -18.60 -3.11 -14.10
CA ASN A 99 -19.77 -2.92 -13.24
C ASN A 99 -20.90 -3.85 -13.65
N ASN A 100 -21.34 -4.73 -12.75
CA ASN A 100 -22.50 -5.58 -12.93
C ASN A 100 -23.62 -5.17 -11.97
N ASN A 101 -24.59 -4.43 -12.48
CA ASN A 101 -25.75 -3.96 -11.71
C ASN A 101 -25.42 -3.23 -10.39
N GLY A 102 -24.40 -2.39 -10.42
CA GLY A 102 -23.97 -1.60 -9.26
C GLY A 102 -22.90 -2.27 -8.39
N THR A 103 -22.48 -3.49 -8.74
CA THR A 103 -21.38 -4.21 -8.05
C THR A 103 -20.18 -4.32 -8.99
N TRP A 104 -19.02 -3.90 -8.51
CA TRP A 104 -17.76 -4.06 -9.23
C TRP A 104 -17.26 -5.49 -9.10
N GLN A 105 -16.84 -6.05 -10.21
CA GLN A 105 -16.25 -7.39 -10.27
C GLN A 105 -15.09 -7.43 -11.27
N ALA A 106 -14.20 -8.40 -11.11
CA ALA A 106 -13.25 -8.70 -12.18
C ALA A 106 -14.00 -9.29 -13.38
N ALA A 107 -13.61 -8.91 -14.59
CA ALA A 107 -14.12 -9.57 -15.79
C ALA A 107 -13.85 -11.06 -15.72
N ALA A 108 -14.80 -11.89 -16.19
CA ALA A 108 -14.75 -13.35 -16.05
C ALA A 108 -13.49 -13.96 -16.71
N GLY A 109 -12.72 -14.72 -15.92
CA GLY A 109 -11.44 -15.30 -16.33
C GLY A 109 -10.24 -14.35 -16.20
N PHE A 110 -10.44 -13.12 -15.72
CA PHE A 110 -9.38 -12.12 -15.50
C PHE A 110 -9.17 -11.78 -14.03
N GLU A 111 -9.67 -12.56 -13.10
CA GLU A 111 -9.65 -12.31 -11.64
C GLU A 111 -8.23 -12.09 -11.12
N GLN A 112 -7.28 -12.92 -11.56
CA GLN A 112 -5.87 -12.90 -11.14
C GLN A 112 -4.95 -12.15 -12.12
N PHE A 113 -5.51 -11.41 -13.05
CA PHE A 113 -4.74 -10.52 -13.92
C PHE A 113 -4.49 -9.18 -13.21
N PRO A 114 -3.41 -8.45 -13.56
CA PRO A 114 -3.15 -7.15 -12.97
C PRO A 114 -4.29 -6.17 -13.25
N ALA A 115 -4.67 -5.40 -12.26
CA ALA A 115 -5.61 -4.29 -12.43
C ALA A 115 -5.02 -3.25 -13.39
N ILE A 116 -5.75 -2.98 -14.47
CA ILE A 116 -5.34 -2.09 -15.55
C ILE A 116 -6.32 -0.92 -15.72
N LYS A 117 -5.93 0.06 -16.58
CA LYS A 117 -6.70 1.29 -16.75
C LYS A 117 -6.95 2.06 -15.45
N VAL A 118 -6.09 1.84 -14.46
CA VAL A 118 -6.08 2.58 -13.20
C VAL A 118 -5.24 3.83 -13.38
N THR A 119 -5.78 5.00 -13.01
CA THR A 119 -5.03 6.26 -12.97
C THR A 119 -4.04 6.23 -11.81
N TRP A 120 -3.08 7.14 -11.80
CA TRP A 120 -2.20 7.28 -10.63
C TRP A 120 -3.00 7.56 -9.35
N TYR A 121 -4.05 8.37 -9.45
CA TYR A 121 -4.93 8.70 -8.32
C TYR A 121 -5.70 7.47 -7.80
N GLY A 122 -6.12 6.59 -8.71
CA GLY A 122 -6.78 5.34 -8.33
C GLY A 122 -5.84 4.37 -7.64
N ALA A 123 -4.61 4.26 -8.13
CA ALA A 123 -3.56 3.45 -7.52
C ALA A 123 -3.19 3.96 -6.11
N GLU A 124 -3.05 5.28 -5.96
CA GLU A 124 -2.77 5.92 -4.68
C GLU A 124 -3.93 5.76 -3.69
N ALA A 125 -5.19 5.93 -4.15
CA ALA A 125 -6.38 5.73 -3.32
C ALA A 125 -6.52 4.28 -2.85
N TYR A 126 -6.29 3.30 -3.74
CA TYR A 126 -6.24 1.88 -3.37
C TYR A 126 -5.17 1.62 -2.31
N CYS A 127 -3.95 2.09 -2.55
CA CYS A 127 -2.84 1.86 -1.63
C CYS A 127 -3.11 2.43 -0.23
N LYS A 128 -3.69 3.63 -0.14
CA LYS A 128 -4.12 4.23 1.13
C LYS A 128 -5.21 3.42 1.82
N TRP A 129 -6.25 3.01 1.07
CA TRP A 129 -7.31 2.16 1.58
C TRP A 129 -6.76 0.83 2.10
N ALA A 130 -5.79 0.23 1.39
CA ALA A 130 -5.14 -1.01 1.78
C ALA A 130 -4.11 -0.85 2.92
N GLY A 131 -3.96 0.34 3.49
CA GLY A 131 -3.03 0.61 4.61
C GLY A 131 -1.57 0.74 4.20
N GLY A 132 -1.30 1.24 3.00
CA GLY A 132 0.04 1.47 2.48
C GLY A 132 0.10 2.66 1.53
N ARG A 133 1.01 2.61 0.58
CA ARG A 133 1.28 3.64 -0.43
C ARG A 133 1.84 3.03 -1.72
N LEU A 134 1.94 3.81 -2.77
CA LEU A 134 2.74 3.44 -3.93
C LEU A 134 4.23 3.35 -3.56
N PRO A 135 5.02 2.50 -4.25
CA PRO A 135 6.48 2.52 -4.12
C PRO A 135 7.03 3.87 -4.61
N THR A 136 8.12 4.34 -4.01
CA THR A 136 8.96 5.31 -4.69
C THR A 136 9.69 4.64 -5.86
N GLU A 137 10.13 5.43 -6.82
CA GLU A 137 10.90 4.90 -7.96
C GLU A 137 12.17 4.17 -7.50
N ALA A 138 12.83 4.71 -6.47
CA ALA A 138 14.02 4.11 -5.88
C ALA A 138 13.72 2.77 -5.18
N GLU A 139 12.64 2.67 -4.44
CA GLU A 139 12.19 1.42 -3.81
C GLU A 139 11.85 0.38 -4.86
N TRP A 140 11.17 0.79 -5.94
CA TRP A 140 10.80 -0.10 -7.03
C TRP A 140 12.07 -0.69 -7.71
N GLU A 141 13.04 0.16 -8.08
CA GLU A 141 14.28 -0.29 -8.74
C GLU A 141 15.13 -1.17 -7.81
N TYR A 142 15.24 -0.80 -6.54
CA TYR A 142 15.96 -1.58 -5.54
C TYR A 142 15.37 -2.98 -5.36
N ALA A 143 14.06 -3.06 -5.22
CA ALA A 143 13.33 -4.31 -5.08
C ALA A 143 13.43 -5.17 -6.35
N ALA A 144 13.34 -4.57 -7.55
CA ALA A 144 13.52 -5.24 -8.82
C ALA A 144 14.92 -5.83 -9.00
N LYS A 145 15.96 -5.16 -8.47
CA LYS A 145 17.35 -5.63 -8.43
C LYS A 145 17.59 -6.74 -7.39
N GLY A 146 16.57 -7.13 -6.59
CA GLY A 146 16.70 -8.15 -5.54
C GLY A 146 17.14 -7.59 -4.18
N GLY A 147 16.96 -6.31 -3.93
CA GLY A 147 17.29 -5.68 -2.65
C GLY A 147 18.77 -5.70 -2.33
N ILE A 148 19.12 -6.02 -1.09
CA ILE A 148 20.51 -6.09 -0.62
C ILE A 148 21.30 -7.21 -1.31
N ASN A 149 20.61 -8.22 -1.85
CA ASN A 149 21.23 -9.38 -2.51
C ASN A 149 21.69 -9.11 -3.95
N LYS A 150 21.83 -7.87 -4.34
CA LYS A 150 22.28 -7.31 -5.62
C LYS A 150 22.63 -8.34 -6.69
N ASN A 151 21.69 -8.59 -7.59
CA ASN A 151 21.95 -9.40 -8.78
C ASN A 151 22.41 -8.48 -9.93
N THR A 152 23.35 -8.98 -10.72
CA THR A 152 23.84 -8.31 -11.94
C THR A 152 23.01 -8.65 -13.17
N TYR A 153 21.77 -9.13 -12.96
CA TYR A 153 20.88 -9.51 -14.03
C TYR A 153 20.35 -8.28 -14.80
N VAL A 154 20.04 -8.49 -16.07
CA VAL A 154 19.44 -7.47 -16.93
C VAL A 154 17.97 -7.22 -16.53
N TYR A 155 17.26 -8.30 -16.21
CA TYR A 155 15.85 -8.29 -15.80
C TYR A 155 15.71 -8.75 -14.35
N SER A 156 14.53 -8.56 -13.77
CA SER A 156 14.29 -8.94 -12.39
C SER A 156 14.30 -10.46 -12.22
N GLY A 157 15.41 -11.00 -11.72
CA GLY A 157 15.61 -12.41 -11.43
C GLY A 157 16.38 -13.20 -12.49
N SER A 158 16.65 -12.66 -13.69
CA SER A 158 17.40 -13.35 -14.75
C SER A 158 17.97 -12.39 -15.78
N SER A 159 19.00 -12.83 -16.53
CA SER A 159 19.41 -12.16 -17.77
C SER A 159 18.68 -12.70 -19.01
N THR A 160 17.80 -13.68 -18.85
CA THR A 160 16.93 -14.22 -19.91
C THR A 160 15.49 -13.74 -19.70
N ALA A 161 15.03 -12.80 -20.52
CA ALA A 161 13.71 -12.16 -20.37
C ALA A 161 12.56 -13.18 -20.32
N SER A 162 12.56 -14.22 -21.15
CA SER A 162 11.48 -15.18 -21.25
C SER A 162 11.22 -16.01 -19.98
N LEU A 163 12.20 -16.08 -19.07
CA LEU A 163 12.06 -16.78 -17.79
C LEU A 163 11.28 -15.97 -16.77
N VAL A 164 11.41 -14.65 -16.80
CA VAL A 164 10.95 -13.74 -15.74
C VAL A 164 9.92 -12.71 -16.20
N ALA A 165 9.69 -12.59 -17.52
CA ALA A 165 8.85 -11.53 -18.09
C ALA A 165 7.81 -12.05 -19.08
N TRP A 166 6.63 -11.42 -19.06
CA TRP A 166 5.67 -11.44 -20.15
C TRP A 166 5.87 -10.18 -21.00
N PHE A 167 6.28 -10.34 -22.27
CA PHE A 167 6.67 -9.26 -23.14
C PHE A 167 6.30 -9.59 -24.60
N TYR A 168 6.69 -8.77 -25.58
CA TYR A 168 6.30 -8.87 -26.98
C TYR A 168 6.39 -10.31 -27.54
N ASP A 169 7.52 -11.00 -27.32
CA ASP A 169 7.78 -12.30 -27.94
C ASP A 169 6.97 -13.46 -27.34
N ASN A 170 6.40 -13.31 -26.15
CA ASN A 170 5.78 -14.44 -25.45
C ASN A 170 4.40 -14.18 -24.81
N SER A 171 3.93 -12.93 -24.83
CA SER A 171 2.66 -12.55 -24.21
C SER A 171 1.45 -12.76 -25.13
N GLY A 172 1.66 -12.79 -26.45
CA GLY A 172 0.57 -12.69 -27.44
C GLY A 172 -0.17 -11.35 -27.34
N HIS A 173 0.53 -10.28 -26.96
CA HIS A 173 0.01 -8.92 -26.76
C HIS A 173 -1.13 -8.80 -25.73
N THR A 174 -1.28 -9.77 -24.85
CA THR A 174 -2.27 -9.75 -23.76
C THR A 174 -1.60 -9.77 -22.39
N ASN A 175 -2.19 -9.11 -21.39
CA ASN A 175 -1.77 -9.26 -20.00
C ASN A 175 -1.89 -10.73 -19.58
N LYS A 176 -1.11 -11.14 -18.61
CA LYS A 176 -1.13 -12.50 -18.05
C LYS A 176 -1.44 -12.46 -16.57
N GLN A 177 -1.90 -13.58 -16.04
CA GLN A 177 -2.06 -13.75 -14.61
C GLN A 177 -0.76 -13.40 -13.88
N VAL A 178 -0.88 -12.72 -12.75
CA VAL A 178 0.27 -12.35 -11.93
C VAL A 178 0.99 -13.59 -11.38
N GLY A 179 2.30 -13.50 -11.20
CA GLY A 179 3.07 -14.55 -10.55
C GLY A 179 3.28 -15.83 -11.38
N THR A 180 3.05 -15.80 -12.68
CA THR A 180 3.18 -16.99 -13.55
C THR A 180 4.55 -17.16 -14.20
N LYS A 181 5.47 -16.22 -13.99
CA LYS A 181 6.89 -16.31 -14.34
C LYS A 181 7.74 -16.53 -13.08
N THR A 182 9.04 -16.71 -13.25
CA THR A 182 9.95 -16.89 -12.11
C THR A 182 10.10 -15.58 -11.33
N ALA A 183 10.00 -15.65 -10.01
CA ALA A 183 10.26 -14.53 -9.12
C ALA A 183 11.75 -14.15 -9.10
N ASN A 184 12.06 -12.93 -8.67
CA ASN A 184 13.43 -12.54 -8.38
C ASN A 184 13.92 -13.16 -7.06
N SER A 185 15.18 -12.89 -6.69
CA SER A 185 15.85 -13.50 -5.53
C SER A 185 15.21 -13.24 -4.17
N ILE A 186 14.32 -12.25 -4.08
CA ILE A 186 13.59 -11.93 -2.85
C ILE A 186 12.12 -12.32 -2.92
N GLY A 187 11.67 -12.94 -4.01
CA GLY A 187 10.30 -13.46 -4.14
C GLY A 187 9.30 -12.52 -4.79
N LEU A 188 9.74 -11.44 -5.45
CA LEU A 188 8.88 -10.54 -6.21
C LEU A 188 8.72 -11.02 -7.65
N PHE A 189 7.47 -11.00 -8.15
CA PHE A 189 7.09 -11.41 -9.49
C PHE A 189 6.79 -10.22 -10.39
N ASP A 190 6.90 -10.43 -11.70
CA ASP A 190 6.45 -9.51 -12.75
C ASP A 190 7.09 -8.10 -12.67
N MET A 191 8.25 -7.97 -12.00
CA MET A 191 9.02 -6.72 -11.96
C MET A 191 9.69 -6.39 -13.32
N SER A 192 9.57 -7.26 -14.32
CA SER A 192 9.91 -7.04 -15.72
C SER A 192 8.75 -7.55 -16.56
N GLY A 193 8.14 -6.69 -17.39
CA GLY A 193 7.04 -7.03 -18.29
C GLY A 193 5.65 -7.07 -17.63
N ASN A 194 4.71 -7.71 -18.29
CA ASN A 194 3.29 -7.78 -18.00
C ASN A 194 2.60 -6.40 -18.08
N VAL A 195 2.75 -5.56 -17.07
CA VAL A 195 2.25 -4.17 -17.04
C VAL A 195 3.33 -3.23 -16.50
N TYR A 196 3.33 -1.98 -16.98
CA TYR A 196 4.03 -0.92 -16.27
C TYR A 196 3.38 -0.69 -14.90
N GLU A 197 4.18 -0.30 -13.93
CA GLU A 197 3.73 -0.05 -12.56
C GLU A 197 3.95 1.39 -12.15
N TRP A 198 2.90 2.04 -11.63
CA TRP A 198 2.95 3.38 -11.09
C TRP A 198 3.89 3.47 -9.88
N CYS A 199 4.73 4.50 -9.88
CA CYS A 199 5.46 4.96 -8.71
C CYS A 199 4.87 6.26 -8.15
N SER A 200 5.18 6.59 -6.89
CA SER A 200 4.73 7.82 -6.24
C SER A 200 5.36 9.08 -6.85
N ASP A 201 6.57 8.94 -7.40
CA ASP A 201 7.44 10.03 -7.80
C ASP A 201 6.92 10.77 -9.03
N TRP A 202 7.07 12.09 -9.04
CA TRP A 202 7.06 12.86 -10.27
C TRP A 202 8.31 12.53 -11.09
N PHE A 203 8.12 12.45 -12.41
CA PHE A 203 9.24 12.22 -13.32
C PHE A 203 10.16 13.43 -13.39
N GLY A 204 11.45 13.21 -13.15
CA GLY A 204 12.52 14.20 -13.25
C GLY A 204 13.86 13.56 -13.55
N ARG A 205 14.88 14.36 -13.84
CA ARG A 205 16.24 13.86 -14.08
C ARG A 205 16.90 13.50 -12.75
N TYR A 206 17.65 12.43 -12.72
CA TYR A 206 18.40 12.01 -11.52
C TYR A 206 19.49 13.01 -11.10
N GLY A 207 19.95 13.86 -12.02
CA GLY A 207 21.00 14.86 -11.76
C GLY A 207 20.52 16.18 -11.15
N ASP A 208 19.22 16.41 -11.06
CA ASP A 208 18.68 17.71 -10.64
C ASP A 208 18.74 17.94 -9.12
N ASN A 209 19.37 17.06 -8.33
CA ASN A 209 19.58 17.12 -6.87
C ASN A 209 18.30 17.45 -6.04
N LEU A 210 17.13 17.17 -6.60
CA LEU A 210 15.85 17.54 -6.01
C LEU A 210 15.34 16.57 -4.94
N SER A 211 16.11 15.51 -4.64
CA SER A 211 15.71 14.50 -3.67
C SER A 211 16.93 14.04 -2.87
N PRO A 212 16.78 13.81 -1.55
CA PRO A 212 17.87 13.30 -0.72
C PRO A 212 18.37 11.95 -1.23
N SER A 213 19.59 11.55 -0.85
CA SER A 213 20.14 10.23 -1.16
C SER A 213 19.57 9.12 -0.27
N ALA A 214 18.93 9.48 0.84
CA ALA A 214 18.24 8.56 1.75
C ALA A 214 16.73 8.66 1.53
N ASP A 215 16.10 7.52 1.30
CA ASP A 215 14.66 7.37 1.04
C ASP A 215 14.09 8.44 0.07
N PRO A 216 14.65 8.56 -1.15
CA PRO A 216 14.26 9.61 -2.08
C PRO A 216 12.82 9.42 -2.56
N THR A 217 12.11 10.54 -2.72
CA THR A 217 10.71 10.60 -3.19
C THR A 217 10.56 11.31 -4.54
N GLY A 218 11.68 11.56 -5.23
CA GLY A 218 11.68 12.31 -6.48
C GLY A 218 11.44 13.81 -6.32
N PRO A 219 11.17 14.54 -7.41
CA PRO A 219 10.81 15.95 -7.39
C PRO A 219 9.51 16.20 -6.61
N THR A 220 9.39 17.38 -5.98
CA THR A 220 8.18 17.76 -5.23
C THR A 220 6.97 18.06 -6.12
N SER A 221 7.19 18.34 -7.42
CA SER A 221 6.15 18.58 -8.40
C SER A 221 6.60 18.16 -9.80
N GLY A 222 5.65 18.00 -10.72
CA GLY A 222 5.92 17.61 -12.10
C GLY A 222 4.64 17.54 -12.92
N VAL A 223 4.76 17.13 -14.18
CA VAL A 223 3.63 16.98 -15.12
C VAL A 223 3.26 15.53 -15.38
N SER A 224 4.17 14.60 -15.08
CA SER A 224 3.97 13.16 -15.26
C SER A 224 4.55 12.37 -14.10
N LYS A 225 3.95 11.23 -13.81
CA LYS A 225 4.38 10.28 -12.79
C LYS A 225 5.24 9.19 -13.41
N VAL A 226 6.19 8.68 -12.62
CA VAL A 226 7.06 7.58 -13.06
C VAL A 226 6.26 6.29 -13.17
N ILE A 227 6.55 5.53 -14.23
CA ILE A 227 6.15 4.13 -14.39
C ILE A 227 7.37 3.27 -14.68
N ARG A 228 7.35 2.03 -14.20
CA ARG A 228 8.49 1.12 -14.21
C ARG A 228 8.09 -0.28 -14.70
N GLY A 229 9.09 -1.09 -15.11
CA GLY A 229 8.97 -2.52 -15.39
C GLY A 229 8.77 -2.90 -16.84
N GLY A 230 8.29 -2.00 -17.69
CA GLY A 230 7.85 -2.35 -19.03
C GLY A 230 6.53 -3.11 -19.03
N TYR A 231 6.01 -3.46 -20.21
CA TYR A 231 4.73 -4.15 -20.32
C TYR A 231 4.74 -5.21 -21.45
N ARG A 232 3.67 -5.98 -21.55
CA ARG A 232 3.47 -7.13 -22.43
C ARG A 232 3.80 -6.93 -23.92
N SER A 233 3.79 -5.69 -24.42
CA SER A 233 4.10 -5.40 -25.83
C SER A 233 5.41 -4.63 -26.03
N ASN A 234 6.19 -4.42 -24.97
CA ASN A 234 7.55 -3.93 -25.09
C ASN A 234 8.47 -5.02 -25.64
N GLY A 235 9.53 -4.61 -26.36
CA GLY A 235 10.67 -5.46 -26.63
C GLY A 235 11.49 -5.75 -25.38
N ALA A 236 12.34 -6.76 -25.42
CA ALA A 236 13.19 -7.12 -24.29
C ALA A 236 14.11 -5.97 -23.83
N SER A 237 14.50 -5.06 -24.73
CA SER A 237 15.30 -3.87 -24.41
C SER A 237 14.64 -2.94 -23.39
N ASP A 238 13.31 -2.90 -23.34
CA ASP A 238 12.54 -1.96 -22.51
C ASP A 238 12.14 -2.56 -21.16
N LEU A 239 12.61 -3.77 -20.85
CA LEU A 239 12.29 -4.51 -19.62
C LEU A 239 13.45 -4.50 -18.62
N HIS A 240 14.59 -3.88 -18.95
CA HIS A 240 15.75 -3.88 -18.07
C HIS A 240 15.47 -3.10 -16.78
N LEU A 241 16.12 -3.49 -15.70
CA LEU A 241 15.82 -3.07 -14.32
C LEU A 241 15.83 -1.56 -14.10
N THR A 242 16.61 -0.83 -14.89
CA THR A 242 16.73 0.63 -14.78
C THR A 242 15.83 1.39 -15.73
N HIS A 243 15.13 0.69 -16.66
CA HIS A 243 14.21 1.31 -17.60
C HIS A 243 13.10 2.08 -16.88
N ARG A 244 12.89 3.31 -17.30
CA ARG A 244 11.91 4.23 -16.73
C ARG A 244 11.16 4.98 -17.80
N GLU A 245 9.86 5.12 -17.59
CA GLU A 245 8.96 5.91 -18.40
C GLU A 245 8.10 6.83 -17.53
N SER A 246 7.27 7.64 -18.15
CA SER A 246 6.37 8.52 -17.43
C SER A 246 5.07 8.75 -18.18
N ILE A 247 3.97 8.90 -17.42
CA ILE A 247 2.63 9.17 -17.95
C ILE A 247 1.99 10.24 -17.08
N SER A 248 1.08 11.04 -17.65
CA SER A 248 0.24 11.97 -16.88
C SER A 248 -0.57 11.20 -15.82
N PRO A 249 -0.69 11.70 -14.59
CA PRO A 249 -1.43 11.02 -13.51
C PRO A 249 -2.93 10.84 -13.82
N ASP A 250 -3.50 11.62 -14.73
CA ASP A 250 -4.91 11.53 -15.17
C ASP A 250 -5.14 10.45 -16.23
N GLU A 251 -4.07 9.91 -16.83
CA GLU A 251 -4.18 8.89 -17.86
C GLU A 251 -4.34 7.49 -17.27
N SER A 252 -5.00 6.62 -18.03
CA SER A 252 -5.26 5.24 -17.64
C SER A 252 -5.19 4.33 -18.86
N TYR A 253 -4.10 3.61 -18.99
CA TYR A 253 -3.86 2.72 -20.13
C TYR A 253 -4.05 1.26 -19.75
N ASN A 254 -4.39 0.42 -20.75
CA ASN A 254 -4.54 -1.02 -20.54
C ASN A 254 -3.21 -1.79 -20.35
N PHE A 255 -2.14 -1.05 -20.17
CA PHE A 255 -0.80 -1.56 -19.92
C PHE A 255 -0.18 -0.99 -18.63
N THR A 256 -0.93 -0.21 -17.85
CA THR A 256 -0.51 0.34 -16.56
C THR A 256 -1.29 -0.28 -15.42
N GLY A 257 -0.56 -0.82 -14.45
CA GLY A 257 -1.04 -1.30 -13.16
C GLY A 257 -0.22 -0.69 -12.04
N PHE A 258 -0.19 -1.34 -10.88
CA PHE A 258 0.55 -0.85 -9.72
C PHE A 258 0.71 -1.95 -8.67
N ARG A 259 1.62 -1.75 -7.71
CA ARG A 259 1.77 -2.59 -6.52
C ARG A 259 1.81 -1.78 -5.24
N LEU A 260 1.52 -2.43 -4.12
CA LEU A 260 1.45 -1.84 -2.79
C LEU A 260 2.80 -1.93 -2.08
N VAL A 261 3.16 -0.85 -1.38
CA VAL A 261 4.25 -0.81 -0.40
C VAL A 261 3.71 -0.42 0.97
N ARG A 262 4.28 -0.99 2.03
CA ARG A 262 4.09 -0.58 3.42
C ARG A 262 5.42 -0.28 4.07
N ASN A 263 5.45 0.76 4.88
CA ASN A 263 6.62 0.99 5.73
C ASN A 263 6.68 -0.07 6.83
N VAL A 264 7.88 -0.40 7.28
CA VAL A 264 8.04 -1.15 8.53
C VAL A 264 7.43 -0.32 9.64
N LEU A 265 6.57 -0.93 10.42
CA LEU A 265 6.07 -0.31 11.64
C LEU A 265 7.27 -0.22 12.60
N THR A 266 7.86 0.96 12.72
CA THR A 266 8.81 1.22 13.81
C THR A 266 8.06 1.20 15.14
N PRO A 267 8.73 0.97 16.28
CA PRO A 267 8.08 1.07 17.58
C PRO A 267 7.31 2.38 17.78
N ALA A 268 7.74 3.49 17.16
CA ALA A 268 7.01 4.77 17.15
C ALA A 268 5.71 4.73 16.32
N ASN A 269 5.59 3.81 15.36
CA ASN A 269 4.41 3.61 14.51
C ASN A 269 3.64 2.33 14.84
N GLN A 270 4.17 1.52 15.77
CA GLN A 270 3.49 0.32 16.23
C GLN A 270 2.33 0.74 17.12
N ILE A 271 1.12 0.40 16.70
CA ILE A 271 -0.06 0.53 17.55
C ILE A 271 -0.09 -0.70 18.44
N ASP A 272 0.30 -0.54 19.70
CA ASP A 272 0.13 -1.61 20.68
C ASP A 272 -1.35 -1.66 21.09
N VAL A 273 -1.99 -2.78 20.82
CA VAL A 273 -3.29 -3.09 21.42
C VAL A 273 -3.02 -3.58 22.83
N ILE A 274 -3.17 -2.69 23.80
CA ILE A 274 -3.02 -3.05 25.22
C ILE A 274 -4.41 -3.32 25.77
N GLU A 275 -4.61 -4.50 26.32
CA GLU A 275 -5.79 -4.83 27.11
C GLU A 275 -5.67 -4.15 28.49
N ASN A 276 -6.78 -3.54 28.94
CA ASN A 276 -6.92 -2.91 30.27
C ASN A 276 -6.24 -1.53 30.46
N LEU A 277 -5.94 -0.80 29.40
CA LEU A 277 -5.48 0.58 29.51
C LEU A 277 -6.62 1.54 29.94
N LEU A 278 -7.86 1.24 29.57
CA LEU A 278 -9.06 2.05 29.82
C LEU A 278 -9.94 1.41 30.91
N PHE A 279 -10.26 2.18 31.95
CA PHE A 279 -11.10 1.70 33.05
C PHE A 279 -12.04 2.82 33.56
N PRO A 280 -13.32 2.53 33.82
CA PRO A 280 -14.02 1.26 33.56
C PRO A 280 -14.26 1.03 32.04
N ASN A 281 -14.35 -0.23 31.65
CA ASN A 281 -14.72 -0.63 30.31
C ASN A 281 -15.59 -1.92 30.41
N PRO A 282 -16.91 -1.87 30.30
CA PRO A 282 -17.76 -0.74 29.81
C PRO A 282 -17.74 0.51 30.68
N ALA A 283 -17.89 1.66 30.03
CA ALA A 283 -17.92 2.97 30.67
C ALA A 283 -19.34 3.59 30.64
N LYS A 284 -19.65 4.41 31.66
CA LYS A 284 -20.94 5.14 31.75
C LYS A 284 -20.76 6.65 31.63
N GLU A 285 -19.86 7.25 32.39
CA GLU A 285 -19.70 8.73 32.46
C GLU A 285 -18.27 9.16 32.15
N TYR A 286 -17.28 8.45 32.64
CA TYR A 286 -15.86 8.76 32.42
C TYR A 286 -15.00 7.50 32.34
N VAL A 287 -13.81 7.68 31.83
CA VAL A 287 -12.79 6.64 31.66
C VAL A 287 -11.46 7.17 32.14
N THR A 288 -10.75 6.36 32.94
CA THR A 288 -9.37 6.60 33.35
C THR A 288 -8.43 5.81 32.46
N ILE A 289 -7.30 6.43 32.10
CA ILE A 289 -6.24 5.82 31.32
C ILE A 289 -5.15 5.33 32.26
N HIS A 290 -4.97 4.03 32.35
CA HIS A 290 -3.94 3.41 33.21
C HIS A 290 -2.62 3.30 32.44
N THR A 291 -1.81 4.34 32.49
CA THR A 291 -0.47 4.39 31.89
C THR A 291 0.50 5.10 32.83
N ALA A 292 1.76 4.67 32.80
CA ALA A 292 2.85 5.39 33.47
C ALA A 292 3.41 6.52 32.61
N ASP A 293 3.08 6.53 31.31
CA ASP A 293 3.58 7.53 30.36
C ASP A 293 2.68 8.77 30.34
N GLU A 294 3.27 9.93 30.13
CA GLU A 294 2.52 11.15 29.87
C GLU A 294 1.83 11.08 28.50
N ILE A 295 0.56 11.48 28.46
CA ILE A 295 -0.26 11.45 27.25
C ILE A 295 -0.09 12.75 26.48
N LYS A 296 0.29 12.64 25.22
CA LYS A 296 0.43 13.75 24.28
C LYS A 296 -0.90 14.08 23.57
N ASN A 297 -1.61 13.05 23.11
CA ASN A 297 -2.85 13.22 22.39
C ASN A 297 -3.79 12.01 22.59
N LEU A 298 -5.10 12.29 22.65
CA LEU A 298 -6.18 11.30 22.68
C LEU A 298 -7.15 11.56 21.53
N LYS A 299 -7.43 10.52 20.74
CA LYS A 299 -8.47 10.55 19.71
C LYS A 299 -9.48 9.44 19.95
N ILE A 300 -10.78 9.76 19.79
CA ILE A 300 -11.86 8.79 19.91
C ILE A 300 -12.65 8.78 18.61
N ILE A 301 -12.83 7.56 18.08
CA ILE A 301 -13.53 7.29 16.84
C ILE A 301 -14.80 6.50 17.19
N ASN A 302 -15.94 6.95 16.70
CA ASN A 302 -17.23 6.32 16.95
C ASN A 302 -17.44 5.06 16.06
N PRO A 303 -18.53 4.27 16.28
CA PRO A 303 -18.83 3.07 15.48
C PRO A 303 -18.93 3.30 13.97
N GLU A 304 -19.28 4.52 13.54
CA GLU A 304 -19.39 4.92 12.13
C GLU A 304 -18.04 5.35 11.52
N GLY A 305 -16.93 5.22 12.29
CA GLY A 305 -15.59 5.60 11.84
C GLY A 305 -15.28 7.10 11.90
N LYS A 306 -16.17 7.90 12.50
CA LYS A 306 -15.99 9.36 12.62
C LYS A 306 -15.21 9.72 13.87
N LEU A 307 -14.26 10.65 13.74
CA LEU A 307 -13.54 11.24 14.87
C LEU A 307 -14.50 12.11 15.68
N VAL A 308 -14.73 11.76 16.95
CA VAL A 308 -15.68 12.46 17.85
C VAL A 308 -14.99 13.17 19.00
N PHE A 309 -13.70 12.91 19.20
CA PHE A 309 -12.87 13.59 20.22
C PHE A 309 -11.41 13.64 19.75
N ASP A 310 -10.77 14.80 19.90
CA ASP A 310 -9.35 15.00 19.64
C ASP A 310 -8.82 16.08 20.62
N ASN A 311 -7.91 15.69 21.50
CA ASN A 311 -7.34 16.60 22.49
C ASN A 311 -5.83 16.35 22.64
N ASN A 312 -5.05 17.44 22.59
CA ASN A 312 -3.58 17.42 22.67
C ASN A 312 -3.04 17.54 24.09
N VAL A 313 -3.89 17.86 25.08
CA VAL A 313 -3.48 18.00 26.49
C VAL A 313 -4.48 17.25 27.35
N ILE A 314 -4.07 16.13 27.90
CA ILE A 314 -4.98 15.24 28.62
C ILE A 314 -4.43 14.88 29.99
N ASN A 315 -5.30 15.01 30.99
CA ASN A 315 -5.18 14.27 32.23
C ASN A 315 -5.47 12.79 31.96
N ASN A 316 -5.05 11.90 32.85
CA ASN A 316 -5.26 10.44 32.69
C ASN A 316 -6.75 10.02 32.80
N PHE A 317 -7.70 10.92 32.45
CA PHE A 317 -9.12 10.59 32.37
C PHE A 317 -9.85 11.50 31.38
N PHE A 318 -10.98 11.02 30.84
CA PHE A 318 -11.85 11.79 29.95
C PHE A 318 -13.32 11.41 30.17
N SER A 319 -14.22 12.35 29.88
CA SER A 319 -15.66 12.13 29.99
C SER A 319 -16.21 11.53 28.70
N VAL A 320 -17.09 10.52 28.88
CA VAL A 320 -17.89 9.94 27.81
C VAL A 320 -19.37 10.26 27.94
N ALA A 321 -19.72 11.16 28.85
CA ALA A 321 -21.13 11.49 29.17
C ALA A 321 -21.96 11.96 27.97
N GLY A 322 -21.34 12.54 26.94
CA GLY A 322 -21.99 13.00 25.70
C GLY A 322 -22.04 11.95 24.58
N PHE A 323 -21.47 10.74 24.75
CA PHE A 323 -21.37 9.76 23.68
C PHE A 323 -22.52 8.75 23.75
N PRO A 324 -23.18 8.38 22.63
CA PRO A 324 -24.15 7.29 22.57
C PRO A 324 -23.58 5.94 23.01
N ASN A 325 -24.46 4.99 23.39
CA ASN A 325 -24.04 3.61 23.63
C ASN A 325 -23.43 3.02 22.36
N GLY A 326 -22.34 2.26 22.50
CA GLY A 326 -21.64 1.67 21.35
C GLY A 326 -20.18 1.34 21.61
N ILE A 327 -19.52 0.80 20.59
CA ILE A 327 -18.10 0.44 20.64
C ILE A 327 -17.30 1.55 19.96
N TYR A 328 -16.40 2.16 20.72
CA TYR A 328 -15.50 3.23 20.25
C TYR A 328 -14.08 2.71 20.15
N LEU A 329 -13.28 3.30 19.24
CA LEU A 329 -11.84 3.12 19.22
C LEU A 329 -11.16 4.33 19.86
N VAL A 330 -10.38 4.09 20.88
CA VAL A 330 -9.61 5.13 21.58
C VAL A 330 -8.14 4.97 21.20
N ARG A 331 -7.58 5.97 20.53
CA ARG A 331 -6.17 6.06 20.19
C ARG A 331 -5.48 7.04 21.14
N ILE A 332 -4.45 6.57 21.81
CA ILE A 332 -3.65 7.34 22.77
C ILE A 332 -2.24 7.46 22.20
N LEU A 333 -1.69 8.67 22.19
CA LEU A 333 -0.31 8.93 21.80
C LEU A 333 0.42 9.47 23.04
N ASN A 334 1.56 8.88 23.42
CA ASN A 334 2.38 9.37 24.51
C ASN A 334 3.45 10.39 24.03
N ASN A 335 4.17 11.00 24.96
CA ASN A 335 5.23 11.96 24.67
C ASN A 335 6.45 11.36 23.95
N SER A 336 6.60 10.04 23.94
CA SER A 336 7.61 9.29 23.18
C SER A 336 7.15 8.94 21.76
N ASP A 337 6.01 9.53 21.30
CA ASP A 337 5.37 9.26 20.03
C ASP A 337 4.90 7.79 19.82
N LYS A 338 4.80 7.02 20.90
CA LYS A 338 4.24 5.67 20.88
C LYS A 338 2.72 5.75 20.92
N ALA A 339 2.06 5.04 20.01
CA ALA A 339 0.61 5.00 19.89
C ALA A 339 0.03 3.70 20.47
N PHE A 340 -1.06 3.82 21.20
CA PHE A 340 -1.85 2.71 21.74
C PHE A 340 -3.28 2.82 21.22
N VAL A 341 -3.93 1.70 20.94
CA VAL A 341 -5.35 1.65 20.59
C VAL A 341 -6.06 0.62 21.44
N GLN A 342 -7.19 1.02 22.02
CA GLN A 342 -8.07 0.12 22.75
C GLN A 342 -9.53 0.34 22.37
N LYS A 343 -10.32 -0.73 22.38
CA LYS A 343 -11.79 -0.65 22.31
C LYS A 343 -12.36 -0.18 23.64
N LEU A 344 -13.29 0.76 23.57
CA LEU A 344 -14.07 1.25 24.69
C LEU A 344 -15.54 0.96 24.40
N LEU A 345 -16.18 0.19 25.27
CA LEU A 345 -17.63 0.01 25.26
C LEU A 345 -18.27 1.07 26.14
N ILE A 346 -19.22 1.82 25.59
CA ILE A 346 -20.09 2.72 26.36
C ILE A 346 -21.44 2.03 26.48
N ASP A 347 -21.85 1.76 27.71
CA ASP A 347 -23.10 1.09 28.05
C ASP A 347 -23.70 1.76 29.31
N ARG A 348 -24.81 2.50 29.13
CA ARG A 348 -25.48 3.28 30.17
C ARG A 348 -26.78 2.66 30.59
#